data_a34e7383bc049005dab4f27d21130db4
#
_entry.id   a34e7383bc049005dab4f27d21130db4
#
_cell.length_a   1.000
_cell.length_b   1.000
_cell.length_c   1.000
_cell.angle_alpha   90.00
_cell.angle_beta   90.00
_cell.angle_gamma   90.00
#
_symmetry.space_group_name_H-M   'P 1'
#
loop_
_entity.id
_entity.type
_entity.pdbx_description
1 polymer ?
#
loop_
_entity_poly.entity_id
_entity_poly.type
_entity_poly.pdbx_seq_one_letter_code
_entity_poly.pdbx_strand_id
1 'polypeptide(L)'
;MAPAVALTDAQRLVVEVWHIINRAYVDPTFNGHNWQQVRQAALQQPLETMAQATQVIQDMLRQLDDPFTRLLPRQQYRTLQTTTAGELTGVGLQIVLDTERQVPLVVAPIPGSPAAQAGIQSHDRIVAIDGEPTQGMDMEAAASRLRGSPGTTVTLTLERGDRRWTVTLARQRVTLPSVAWEVRPGGIGYIQLSQFSASSA
;
A
#
# COMPACT_ATOMS: atom_id res chain seq x y z
N MET A 1 32.18 -38.31 11.00
CA MET A 1 31.06 -37.34 11.10
C MET A 1 31.51 -36.08 10.31
N ALA A 2 30.83 -35.77 9.22
CA ALA A 2 31.07 -34.50 8.54
C ALA A 2 30.58 -33.35 9.41
N PRO A 3 31.29 -32.22 9.50
CA PRO A 3 30.82 -31.07 10.24
C PRO A 3 29.50 -30.58 9.65
N ALA A 4 28.52 -30.30 10.50
CA ALA A 4 27.28 -29.68 10.05
C ALA A 4 27.65 -28.29 9.49
N VAL A 5 27.60 -28.12 8.18
CA VAL A 5 27.82 -26.83 7.52
C VAL A 5 26.64 -25.92 7.95
N ALA A 6 26.94 -24.83 8.61
CA ALA A 6 25.94 -23.86 8.99
C ALA A 6 25.30 -23.26 7.71
N LEU A 7 23.99 -23.20 7.69
CA LEU A 7 23.25 -22.59 6.59
C LEU A 7 23.68 -21.12 6.38
N THR A 8 23.84 -20.70 5.15
CA THR A 8 24.03 -19.29 4.81
C THR A 8 22.78 -18.46 5.14
N ASP A 9 22.88 -17.15 5.18
CA ASP A 9 21.73 -16.27 5.41
C ASP A 9 20.66 -16.46 4.32
N ALA A 10 21.09 -16.65 3.08
CA ALA A 10 20.21 -16.95 1.94
C ALA A 10 19.45 -18.26 2.13
N GLN A 11 20.15 -19.32 2.55
CA GLN A 11 19.55 -20.62 2.82
C GLN A 11 18.58 -20.55 4.02
N ARG A 12 18.94 -19.80 5.08
CA ARG A 12 18.07 -19.59 6.24
C ARG A 12 16.76 -18.93 5.83
N LEU A 13 16.82 -17.90 4.97
CA LEU A 13 15.60 -17.21 4.49
C LEU A 13 14.68 -18.17 3.72
N VAL A 14 15.21 -18.99 2.83
CA VAL A 14 14.43 -19.99 2.09
C VAL A 14 13.76 -20.98 3.04
N VAL A 15 14.50 -21.48 4.04
CA VAL A 15 13.96 -22.39 5.05
C VAL A 15 12.88 -21.74 5.90
N GLU A 16 13.06 -20.49 6.28
CA GLU A 16 12.07 -19.73 7.06
C GLU A 16 10.76 -19.56 6.29
N VAL A 17 10.83 -19.13 5.03
CA VAL A 17 9.65 -19.00 4.17
C VAL A 17 8.96 -20.36 3.98
N TRP A 18 9.74 -21.42 3.73
CA TRP A 18 9.20 -22.76 3.65
C TRP A 18 8.43 -23.16 4.92
N HIS A 19 8.98 -22.87 6.11
CA HIS A 19 8.31 -23.15 7.39
C HIS A 19 7.01 -22.36 7.57
N ILE A 20 6.99 -21.09 7.15
CA ILE A 20 5.80 -20.25 7.22
C ILE A 20 4.68 -20.91 6.39
N ILE A 21 4.96 -21.26 5.15
CA ILE A 21 3.98 -21.91 4.27
C ILE A 21 3.56 -23.29 4.82
N ASN A 22 4.53 -24.12 5.24
CA ASN A 22 4.24 -25.44 5.78
C ASN A 22 3.28 -25.42 6.97
N ARG A 23 3.28 -24.34 7.75
CA ARG A 23 2.45 -24.20 8.95
C ARG A 23 1.14 -23.47 8.71
N ALA A 24 1.11 -22.52 7.77
CA ALA A 24 0.02 -21.56 7.63
C ALA A 24 -0.74 -21.65 6.30
N TYR A 25 -0.28 -22.45 5.33
CA TYR A 25 -0.99 -22.58 4.08
C TYR A 25 -2.34 -23.30 4.29
N VAL A 26 -3.37 -22.77 3.63
CA VAL A 26 -4.76 -23.20 3.87
C VAL A 26 -5.03 -24.62 3.36
N ASP A 27 -4.39 -25.02 2.25
CA ASP A 27 -4.51 -26.35 1.69
C ASP A 27 -3.40 -27.27 2.21
N PRO A 28 -3.71 -28.29 3.04
CA PRO A 28 -2.72 -29.21 3.59
C PRO A 28 -2.04 -30.11 2.54
N THR A 29 -2.58 -30.15 1.33
CA THR A 29 -1.99 -30.91 0.20
C THR A 29 -1.01 -30.09 -0.61
N PHE A 30 -0.89 -28.78 -0.35
CA PHE A 30 -0.03 -27.83 -1.09
C PHE A 30 -0.27 -27.91 -2.61
N ASN A 31 -1.54 -27.93 -3.02
CA ASN A 31 -1.97 -28.11 -4.39
C ASN A 31 -1.43 -29.42 -5.03
N GLY A 32 -1.39 -30.50 -4.23
CA GLY A 32 -0.88 -31.80 -4.66
C GLY A 32 0.66 -31.94 -4.69
N HIS A 33 1.41 -30.96 -4.20
CA HIS A 33 2.86 -30.98 -4.15
C HIS A 33 3.40 -31.58 -2.85
N ASN A 34 4.46 -32.38 -2.96
CA ASN A 34 5.24 -32.81 -1.80
C ASN A 34 6.11 -31.64 -1.31
N TRP A 35 5.59 -30.90 -0.32
CA TRP A 35 6.22 -29.66 0.16
C TRP A 35 7.63 -29.89 0.73
N GLN A 36 7.94 -31.10 1.24
CA GLN A 36 9.31 -31.46 1.64
C GLN A 36 10.26 -31.59 0.45
N GLN A 37 9.81 -32.15 -0.66
CA GLN A 37 10.61 -32.24 -1.88
C GLN A 37 10.86 -30.85 -2.47
N VAL A 38 9.86 -29.97 -2.43
CA VAL A 38 10.00 -28.57 -2.85
C VAL A 38 11.10 -27.85 -2.05
N ARG A 39 11.16 -28.05 -0.73
CA ARG A 39 12.26 -27.54 0.11
C ARG A 39 13.61 -28.09 -0.32
N GLN A 40 13.70 -29.41 -0.52
CA GLN A 40 14.97 -30.05 -0.90
C GLN A 40 15.49 -29.49 -2.24
N ALA A 41 14.61 -29.38 -3.24
CA ALA A 41 14.93 -28.80 -4.54
C ALA A 41 15.36 -27.32 -4.43
N ALA A 42 14.68 -26.53 -3.60
CA ALA A 42 15.02 -25.14 -3.35
C ALA A 42 16.43 -25.00 -2.75
N LEU A 43 16.79 -25.84 -1.79
CA LEU A 43 18.11 -25.80 -1.14
C LEU A 43 19.25 -26.35 -2.00
N GLN A 44 18.97 -27.04 -3.11
CA GLN A 44 19.96 -27.45 -4.11
C GLN A 44 20.33 -26.33 -5.11
N GLN A 45 19.54 -25.24 -5.15
CA GLN A 45 19.81 -24.09 -6.01
C GLN A 45 21.00 -23.28 -5.47
N PRO A 46 21.68 -22.49 -6.32
CA PRO A 46 22.67 -21.52 -5.85
C PRO A 46 22.04 -20.51 -4.89
N LEU A 47 22.54 -20.47 -3.64
CA LEU A 47 22.01 -19.62 -2.56
C LEU A 47 23.16 -18.88 -1.86
N GLU A 48 23.89 -18.09 -2.67
CA GLU A 48 25.03 -17.29 -2.21
C GLU A 48 24.63 -15.86 -1.86
N THR A 49 23.56 -15.35 -2.50
CA THR A 49 23.08 -13.98 -2.35
C THR A 49 21.60 -13.91 -1.98
N MET A 50 21.18 -12.79 -1.36
CA MET A 50 19.76 -12.54 -1.04
C MET A 50 18.89 -12.43 -2.32
N ALA A 51 19.46 -11.97 -3.43
CA ALA A 51 18.74 -11.91 -4.71
C ALA A 51 18.41 -13.32 -5.23
N GLN A 52 19.36 -14.25 -5.15
CA GLN A 52 19.14 -15.65 -5.50
C GLN A 52 18.10 -16.30 -4.56
N ALA A 53 18.20 -16.05 -3.25
CA ALA A 53 17.20 -16.53 -2.30
C ALA A 53 15.80 -16.01 -2.65
N THR A 54 15.66 -14.74 -2.99
CA THR A 54 14.39 -14.13 -3.40
C THR A 54 13.80 -14.84 -4.64
N GLN A 55 14.63 -15.11 -5.65
CA GLN A 55 14.21 -15.82 -6.86
C GLN A 55 13.77 -17.26 -6.54
N VAL A 56 14.56 -17.99 -5.78
CA VAL A 56 14.24 -19.37 -5.36
C VAL A 56 12.95 -19.42 -4.55
N ILE A 57 12.71 -18.45 -3.65
CA ILE A 57 11.47 -18.35 -2.91
C ILE A 57 10.28 -18.10 -3.84
N GLN A 58 10.42 -17.20 -4.82
CA GLN A 58 9.35 -16.94 -5.78
C GLN A 58 9.02 -18.17 -6.61
N ASP A 59 10.04 -18.92 -7.04
CA ASP A 59 9.88 -20.16 -7.80
C ASP A 59 9.21 -21.26 -6.95
N MET A 60 9.57 -21.35 -5.68
CA MET A 60 8.94 -22.24 -4.71
C MET A 60 7.46 -21.90 -4.51
N LEU A 61 7.12 -20.63 -4.31
CA LEU A 61 5.74 -20.19 -4.08
C LEU A 61 4.86 -20.33 -5.33
N ARG A 62 5.40 -20.16 -6.54
CA ARG A 62 4.65 -20.37 -7.79
C ARG A 62 4.13 -21.80 -7.95
N GLN A 63 4.77 -22.81 -7.34
CA GLN A 63 4.30 -24.19 -7.39
C GLN A 63 2.95 -24.38 -6.69
N LEU A 64 2.59 -23.47 -5.75
CA LEU A 64 1.30 -23.53 -5.08
C LEU A 64 0.13 -23.15 -6.01
N ASP A 65 0.41 -22.52 -7.16
CA ASP A 65 -0.59 -22.00 -8.12
C ASP A 65 -1.66 -21.13 -7.44
N ASP A 66 -1.26 -20.41 -6.40
CA ASP A 66 -2.09 -19.53 -5.60
C ASP A 66 -1.66 -18.08 -5.81
N PRO A 67 -2.48 -17.23 -6.47
CA PRO A 67 -2.13 -15.83 -6.75
C PRO A 67 -2.00 -14.97 -5.49
N PHE A 68 -2.53 -15.43 -4.36
CA PHE A 68 -2.50 -14.70 -3.08
C PHE A 68 -1.28 -15.05 -2.23
N THR A 69 -0.64 -16.21 -2.46
CA THR A 69 0.57 -16.62 -1.76
C THR A 69 1.81 -16.19 -2.53
N ARG A 70 2.36 -15.04 -2.18
CA ARG A 70 3.51 -14.45 -2.87
C ARG A 70 4.45 -13.71 -1.92
N LEU A 71 5.73 -13.63 -2.30
CA LEU A 71 6.71 -12.79 -1.63
C LEU A 71 6.52 -11.34 -2.06
N LEU A 72 6.24 -10.46 -1.10
CA LEU A 72 6.10 -9.03 -1.35
C LEU A 72 7.42 -8.31 -1.05
N PRO A 73 7.91 -7.45 -1.95
CA PRO A 73 8.94 -6.48 -1.62
C PRO A 73 8.53 -5.62 -0.42
N ARG A 74 9.51 -5.21 0.40
CA ARG A 74 9.26 -4.45 1.64
C ARG A 74 8.34 -3.24 1.45
N GLN A 75 8.49 -2.54 0.34
CA GLN A 75 7.67 -1.37 0.03
C GLN A 75 6.22 -1.77 -0.26
N GLN A 76 5.99 -2.82 -1.05
CA GLN A 76 4.64 -3.33 -1.34
C GLN A 76 3.96 -3.87 -0.07
N TYR A 77 4.71 -4.56 0.79
CA TYR A 77 4.19 -5.03 2.08
C TYR A 77 3.75 -3.88 2.98
N ARG A 78 4.55 -2.79 3.08
CA ARG A 78 4.17 -1.59 3.83
C ARG A 78 2.92 -0.94 3.26
N THR A 79 2.82 -0.83 1.94
CA THR A 79 1.61 -0.30 1.28
C THR A 79 0.40 -1.16 1.59
N LEU A 80 0.53 -2.48 1.50
CA LEU A 80 -0.54 -3.42 1.83
C LEU A 80 -0.98 -3.28 3.30
N GLN A 81 -0.04 -3.23 4.25
CA GLN A 81 -0.35 -3.03 5.67
C GLN A 81 -1.12 -1.72 5.90
N THR A 82 -0.67 -0.62 5.30
CA THR A 82 -1.31 0.69 5.44
C THR A 82 -2.73 0.70 4.87
N THR A 83 -2.91 0.09 3.70
CA THR A 83 -4.23 -0.01 3.04
C THR A 83 -5.19 -0.89 3.84
N THR A 84 -4.70 -2.03 4.35
CA THR A 84 -5.53 -2.96 5.14
C THR A 84 -5.87 -2.40 6.52
N ALA A 85 -4.98 -1.59 7.11
CA ALA A 85 -5.26 -0.88 8.36
C ALA A 85 -6.31 0.23 8.19
N GLY A 86 -6.66 0.62 6.95
CA GLY A 86 -7.56 1.75 6.70
C GLY A 86 -6.93 3.10 7.06
N GLU A 87 -5.61 3.15 7.20
CA GLU A 87 -4.86 4.36 7.51
C GLU A 87 -4.04 4.80 6.30
N LEU A 88 -4.11 6.06 5.97
CA LEU A 88 -3.21 6.71 5.02
C LEU A 88 -2.36 7.73 5.74
N THR A 89 -1.07 7.77 5.41
CA THR A 89 -0.19 8.82 5.92
C THR A 89 0.05 9.85 4.84
N GLY A 90 -0.41 11.07 5.07
CA GLY A 90 -0.32 12.16 4.10
C GLY A 90 -1.16 13.36 4.50
N VAL A 91 -1.58 14.16 3.53
CA VAL A 91 -2.40 15.36 3.74
C VAL A 91 -3.91 15.12 3.67
N GLY A 92 -4.34 13.92 3.25
CA GLY A 92 -5.75 13.53 3.21
C GLY A 92 -6.52 14.13 2.03
N LEU A 93 -6.00 13.93 0.82
CA LEU A 93 -6.65 14.31 -0.44
C LEU A 93 -6.95 13.09 -1.30
N GLN A 94 -8.15 13.01 -1.83
CA GLN A 94 -8.50 12.15 -2.94
C GLN A 94 -8.31 12.93 -4.24
N ILE A 95 -7.47 12.43 -5.13
CA ILE A 95 -7.10 13.14 -6.37
C ILE A 95 -7.30 12.26 -7.59
N VAL A 96 -7.62 12.89 -8.71
CA VAL A 96 -7.66 12.30 -10.06
C VAL A 96 -6.91 13.19 -11.02
N LEU A 97 -6.62 12.70 -12.21
CA LEU A 97 -6.03 13.53 -13.27
C LEU A 97 -7.11 14.40 -13.92
N ASP A 98 -6.91 15.72 -13.93
CA ASP A 98 -7.62 16.62 -14.83
C ASP A 98 -7.06 16.41 -16.25
N THR A 99 -7.85 15.76 -17.11
CA THR A 99 -7.41 15.39 -18.46
C THR A 99 -7.26 16.59 -19.41
N GLU A 100 -7.92 17.71 -19.11
CA GLU A 100 -7.81 18.95 -19.91
C GLU A 100 -6.54 19.70 -19.60
N ARG A 101 -6.20 19.85 -18.31
CA ARG A 101 -5.05 20.62 -17.86
C ARG A 101 -3.82 19.78 -17.50
N GLN A 102 -3.96 18.44 -17.47
CA GLN A 102 -2.90 17.49 -17.13
C GLN A 102 -2.27 17.77 -15.76
N VAL A 103 -3.12 18.11 -14.77
CA VAL A 103 -2.72 18.35 -13.37
C VAL A 103 -3.61 17.53 -12.42
N PRO A 104 -3.15 17.24 -11.19
CA PRO A 104 -4.00 16.60 -10.18
C PRO A 104 -5.18 17.50 -9.80
N LEU A 105 -6.39 16.93 -9.84
CA LEU A 105 -7.64 17.54 -9.42
C LEU A 105 -8.12 16.91 -8.13
N VAL A 106 -8.49 17.71 -7.16
CA VAL A 106 -9.07 17.25 -5.89
C VAL A 106 -10.50 16.78 -6.12
N VAL A 107 -10.75 15.51 -5.87
CA VAL A 107 -12.11 14.93 -5.83
C VAL A 107 -12.79 15.31 -4.52
N ALA A 108 -12.11 15.05 -3.40
CA ALA A 108 -12.56 15.43 -2.07
C ALA A 108 -11.39 15.45 -1.07
N PRO A 109 -11.36 16.37 -0.12
CA PRO A 109 -10.55 16.22 1.08
C PRO A 109 -11.19 15.20 2.02
N ILE A 110 -10.37 14.40 2.69
CA ILE A 110 -10.85 13.44 3.69
C ILE A 110 -11.27 14.22 4.96
N PRO A 111 -12.46 14.00 5.51
CA PRO A 111 -12.92 14.68 6.72
C PRO A 111 -11.90 14.58 7.87
N GLY A 112 -11.66 15.69 8.57
CA GLY A 112 -10.70 15.77 9.68
C GLY A 112 -9.23 15.80 9.28
N SER A 113 -8.91 15.65 7.98
CA SER A 113 -7.53 15.69 7.48
C SER A 113 -6.94 17.10 7.47
N PRO A 114 -5.58 17.24 7.38
CA PRO A 114 -4.92 18.53 7.19
C PRO A 114 -5.45 19.30 5.99
N ALA A 115 -5.75 18.64 4.89
CA ALA A 115 -6.30 19.27 3.70
C ALA A 115 -7.71 19.84 3.93
N ALA A 116 -8.58 19.09 4.64
CA ALA A 116 -9.92 19.57 5.00
C ALA A 116 -9.85 20.78 5.95
N GLN A 117 -8.97 20.73 6.96
CA GLN A 117 -8.75 21.82 7.90
C GLN A 117 -8.21 23.09 7.23
N ALA A 118 -7.42 22.94 6.17
CA ALA A 118 -6.91 24.05 5.38
C ALA A 118 -7.90 24.64 4.36
N GLY A 119 -9.15 24.13 4.31
CA GLY A 119 -10.19 24.64 3.43
C GLY A 119 -10.04 24.24 1.97
N ILE A 120 -9.26 23.20 1.68
CA ILE A 120 -9.20 22.61 0.33
C ILE A 120 -10.54 21.95 0.04
N GLN A 121 -11.03 22.10 -1.17
CA GLN A 121 -12.36 21.65 -1.59
C GLN A 121 -12.27 20.80 -2.86
N SER A 122 -13.37 20.14 -3.16
CA SER A 122 -13.57 19.48 -4.45
C SER A 122 -13.38 20.47 -5.60
N HIS A 123 -12.81 20.00 -6.70
CA HIS A 123 -12.45 20.77 -7.91
C HIS A 123 -11.27 21.76 -7.74
N ASP A 124 -10.56 21.77 -6.62
CA ASP A 124 -9.28 22.46 -6.55
C ASP A 124 -8.25 21.71 -7.41
N ARG A 125 -7.47 22.45 -8.18
CA ARG A 125 -6.35 21.90 -8.96
C ARG A 125 -5.05 22.08 -8.18
N ILE A 126 -4.24 21.05 -8.12
CA ILE A 126 -2.90 21.13 -7.52
C ILE A 126 -1.94 21.43 -8.66
N VAL A 127 -1.48 22.67 -8.75
CA VAL A 127 -0.62 23.13 -9.87
C VAL A 127 0.87 23.07 -9.56
N ALA A 128 1.23 22.99 -8.26
CA ALA A 128 2.60 22.69 -7.86
C ALA A 128 2.63 21.97 -6.50
N ILE A 129 3.63 21.14 -6.29
CA ILE A 129 3.95 20.45 -5.03
C ILE A 129 5.39 20.76 -4.68
N ASP A 130 5.64 21.35 -3.49
CA ASP A 130 6.96 21.81 -3.02
C ASP A 130 7.69 22.70 -4.04
N GLY A 131 6.92 23.55 -4.74
CA GLY A 131 7.41 24.46 -5.77
C GLY A 131 7.60 23.84 -7.16
N GLU A 132 7.50 22.52 -7.30
CA GLU A 132 7.58 21.85 -8.60
C GLU A 132 6.22 21.79 -9.29
N PRO A 133 6.11 22.25 -10.55
CA PRO A 133 4.88 22.15 -11.32
C PRO A 133 4.40 20.70 -11.46
N THR A 134 3.08 20.49 -11.37
CA THR A 134 2.46 19.18 -11.49
C THR A 134 1.98 18.85 -12.90
N GLN A 135 2.06 19.79 -13.83
CA GLN A 135 1.62 19.58 -15.21
C GLN A 135 2.42 18.45 -15.87
N GLY A 136 1.71 17.45 -16.37
CA GLY A 136 2.34 16.27 -16.97
C GLY A 136 2.99 15.31 -15.96
N MET A 137 2.84 15.58 -14.66
CA MET A 137 3.33 14.65 -13.62
C MET A 137 2.46 13.41 -13.58
N ASP A 138 3.11 12.23 -13.47
CA ASP A 138 2.39 11.00 -13.23
C ASP A 138 1.62 11.05 -11.90
N MET A 139 0.38 10.52 -11.91
CA MET A 139 -0.51 10.56 -10.73
C MET A 139 0.07 9.80 -9.53
N GLU A 140 0.81 8.72 -9.76
CA GLU A 140 1.47 8.00 -8.66
C GLU A 140 2.61 8.84 -8.06
N ALA A 141 3.37 9.57 -8.90
CA ALA A 141 4.38 10.51 -8.44
C ALA A 141 3.76 11.64 -7.62
N ALA A 142 2.65 12.22 -8.07
CA ALA A 142 1.91 13.25 -7.33
C ALA A 142 1.40 12.70 -5.99
N ALA A 143 0.76 11.52 -5.99
CA ALA A 143 0.28 10.87 -4.79
C ALA A 143 1.42 10.54 -3.81
N SER A 144 2.57 10.07 -4.32
CA SER A 144 3.76 9.78 -3.51
C SER A 144 4.30 11.01 -2.79
N ARG A 145 4.29 12.19 -3.45
CA ARG A 145 4.72 13.46 -2.85
C ARG A 145 3.74 13.97 -1.78
N LEU A 146 2.43 13.71 -1.93
CA LEU A 146 1.42 14.06 -0.93
C LEU A 146 1.50 13.17 0.30
N ARG A 147 1.98 11.93 0.14
CA ARG A 147 2.27 11.00 1.23
C ARG A 147 3.62 11.33 1.88
N GLY A 148 3.90 10.74 3.02
CA GLY A 148 5.18 10.86 3.72
C GLY A 148 5.05 10.60 5.21
N SER A 149 6.15 10.67 5.95
CA SER A 149 6.16 10.43 7.39
C SER A 149 5.32 11.45 8.15
N PRO A 150 4.56 11.04 9.19
CA PRO A 150 3.83 11.96 10.03
C PRO A 150 4.73 13.07 10.58
N GLY A 151 4.23 14.30 10.62
CA GLY A 151 4.96 15.47 11.10
C GLY A 151 5.82 16.16 10.04
N THR A 152 6.10 15.54 8.90
CA THR A 152 6.73 16.23 7.77
C THR A 152 5.71 17.13 7.07
N THR A 153 6.18 18.15 6.36
CA THR A 153 5.33 19.11 5.66
C THR A 153 5.42 18.94 4.15
N VAL A 154 4.38 19.40 3.46
CA VAL A 154 4.35 19.57 2.01
C VAL A 154 3.66 20.89 1.69
N THR A 155 4.18 21.61 0.72
CA THR A 155 3.61 22.89 0.27
C THR A 155 2.89 22.67 -1.06
N LEU A 156 1.61 23.02 -1.11
CA LEU A 156 0.77 22.90 -2.30
C LEU A 156 0.46 24.28 -2.85
N THR A 157 0.59 24.45 -4.15
CA THR A 157 -0.01 25.57 -4.86
C THR A 157 -1.29 25.08 -5.53
N LEU A 158 -2.39 25.74 -5.21
CA LEU A 158 -3.75 25.35 -5.59
C LEU A 158 -4.39 26.43 -6.47
N GLU A 159 -5.28 26.00 -7.36
CA GLU A 159 -6.15 26.86 -8.17
C GLU A 159 -7.61 26.47 -7.99
N ARG A 160 -8.48 27.49 -7.78
CA ARG A 160 -9.95 27.37 -7.77
C ARG A 160 -10.55 28.52 -8.55
N GLY A 161 -11.06 28.28 -9.74
CA GLY A 161 -11.43 29.34 -10.69
C GLY A 161 -10.22 30.19 -11.03
N ASP A 162 -10.33 31.51 -10.80
CA ASP A 162 -9.25 32.47 -11.05
C ASP A 162 -8.35 32.70 -9.81
N ARG A 163 -8.67 32.06 -8.69
CA ARG A 163 -7.89 32.20 -7.46
C ARG A 163 -6.78 31.16 -7.41
N ARG A 164 -5.56 31.66 -7.18
CA ARG A 164 -4.38 30.83 -6.92
C ARG A 164 -3.80 31.17 -5.56
N TRP A 165 -3.45 30.14 -4.78
CA TRP A 165 -2.84 30.32 -3.45
C TRP A 165 -1.93 29.15 -3.10
N THR A 166 -1.09 29.37 -2.09
CA THR A 166 -0.18 28.35 -1.56
C THR A 166 -0.56 28.03 -0.14
N VAL A 167 -0.49 26.74 0.23
CA VAL A 167 -0.73 26.26 1.59
C VAL A 167 0.30 25.20 1.96
N THR A 168 0.82 25.29 3.17
CA THR A 168 1.72 24.26 3.73
C THR A 168 0.93 23.38 4.69
N LEU A 169 0.98 22.08 4.45
CA LEU A 169 0.23 21.06 5.20
C LEU A 169 1.19 20.12 5.90
N ALA A 170 0.92 19.81 7.17
CA ALA A 170 1.61 18.75 7.88
C ALA A 170 1.03 17.38 7.50
N ARG A 171 1.86 16.42 7.13
CA ARG A 171 1.42 15.05 6.89
C ARG A 171 1.04 14.39 8.22
N GLN A 172 -0.08 13.71 8.24
CA GLN A 172 -0.61 13.02 9.42
C GLN A 172 -1.11 11.62 9.02
N ARG A 173 -1.37 10.79 10.02
CA ARG A 173 -2.20 9.60 9.82
C ARG A 173 -3.63 10.07 9.62
N VAL A 174 -4.22 9.69 8.51
CA VAL A 174 -5.60 9.99 8.15
C VAL A 174 -6.36 8.67 8.09
N THR A 175 -7.33 8.51 8.96
CA THR A 175 -8.20 7.33 8.96
C THR A 175 -9.24 7.50 7.86
N LEU A 176 -9.35 6.49 6.99
CA LEU A 176 -10.43 6.40 6.01
C LEU A 176 -11.62 5.73 6.69
N PRO A 177 -12.75 6.42 6.88
CA PRO A 177 -13.95 5.75 7.36
C PRO A 177 -14.38 4.67 6.36
N SER A 178 -14.27 3.41 6.76
CA SER A 178 -14.70 2.28 5.92
C SER A 178 -16.19 2.02 6.05
N VAL A 179 -16.80 2.44 7.16
CA VAL A 179 -18.23 2.28 7.46
C VAL A 179 -18.84 3.65 7.76
N ALA A 180 -19.93 3.95 7.10
CA ALA A 180 -20.82 5.07 7.44
C ALA A 180 -22.21 4.51 7.69
N TRP A 181 -22.96 5.12 8.62
CA TRP A 181 -24.32 4.73 8.90
C TRP A 181 -25.20 5.94 9.20
N GLU A 182 -26.46 5.83 8.88
CA GLU A 182 -27.47 6.82 9.17
C GLU A 182 -28.84 6.15 9.43
N VAL A 183 -29.70 6.82 10.16
CA VAL A 183 -31.10 6.42 10.29
C VAL A 183 -31.94 7.30 9.37
N ARG A 184 -32.61 6.68 8.42
CA ARG A 184 -33.48 7.34 7.45
C ARG A 184 -34.93 7.45 7.98
N PRO A 185 -35.77 8.33 7.41
CA PRO A 185 -37.18 8.42 7.73
C PRO A 185 -37.86 7.04 7.66
N GLY A 186 -38.74 6.76 8.61
CA GLY A 186 -39.40 5.45 8.74
C GLY A 186 -38.63 4.42 9.57
N GLY A 187 -37.54 4.81 10.27
CA GLY A 187 -36.78 3.92 11.13
C GLY A 187 -35.86 2.95 10.39
N ILE A 188 -35.53 3.26 9.13
CA ILE A 188 -34.67 2.44 8.29
C ILE A 188 -33.19 2.75 8.63
N GLY A 189 -32.44 1.75 9.08
CA GLY A 189 -30.99 1.84 9.22
C GLY A 189 -30.31 1.70 7.84
N TYR A 190 -29.48 2.68 7.46
CA TYR A 190 -28.63 2.62 6.27
C TYR A 190 -27.18 2.48 6.69
N ILE A 191 -26.50 1.47 6.16
CA ILE A 191 -25.07 1.23 6.39
C ILE A 191 -24.39 1.20 5.03
N GLN A 192 -23.35 2.01 4.88
CA GLN A 192 -22.47 2.03 3.72
C GLN A 192 -21.10 1.51 4.11
N LEU A 193 -20.68 0.41 3.47
CA LEU A 193 -19.34 -0.13 3.57
C LEU A 193 -18.58 0.24 2.30
N SER A 194 -17.55 1.09 2.43
CA SER A 194 -16.75 1.57 1.30
C SER A 194 -15.55 0.66 1.00
N GLN A 195 -15.04 -0.03 2.02
CA GLN A 195 -13.95 -1.01 1.89
C GLN A 195 -13.92 -1.91 3.13
N PHE A 196 -13.35 -3.10 2.98
CA PHE A 196 -13.00 -3.94 4.13
C PHE A 196 -11.61 -3.55 4.64
N SER A 197 -11.54 -3.17 5.92
CA SER A 197 -10.29 -2.80 6.58
C SER A 197 -10.37 -3.18 8.06
N ALA A 198 -9.28 -3.08 8.79
CA ALA A 198 -9.27 -3.31 10.24
C ALA A 198 -10.20 -2.35 11.00
N SER A 199 -10.52 -1.18 10.42
CA SER A 199 -11.46 -0.20 10.98
C SER A 199 -12.93 -0.47 10.60
N SER A 200 -13.24 -1.57 9.92
CA SER A 200 -14.62 -1.95 9.54
C SER A 200 -15.31 -2.84 10.58
N ALA A 201 -14.60 -3.23 11.64
CA ALA A 201 -15.08 -4.08 12.73
C ALA A 201 -15.47 -3.27 13.95
#